data_771999748f5c459ef688205d2cfdb57d
#
_entry.id   771999748f5c459ef688205d2cfdb57d
#
_cell.length_a   1.000
_cell.length_b   1.000
_cell.length_c   1.000
_cell.angle_alpha   90.00
_cell.angle_beta   90.00
_cell.angle_gamma   90.00
#
_symmetry.space_group_name_H-M   'P 1'
#
loop_
_entity.id
_entity.type
_entity.pdbx_description
1 polymer ?
#
loop_
_entity_poly.entity_id
_entity_poly.type
_entity_poly.pdbx_seq_one_letter_code
_entity_poly.pdbx_strand_id
1 'polypeptide(L)'
;MAVPRTIFRAYDIRGVFGSELTLETAERVGATFAAYLASNGASGRICIGRDARTSSPDLESAVIAGLRSGGCGVESVGMVPIPVANWWTWRGDFAGGVYITASHNPAEYNGIRFRHPDGTGFTEGNAAIRDLFFAGESPAAAADGDLTHIPEAEVLELFAAFTAKRIGSLAGMRIALDPGNGVGGVILESLFQRFGAATVIINGEPDGSFPNRPSEPSPKNISALMELVADGDFDCGIAFDGDCDRCVFVDDRGRPVQTEKIGILLARELLKLRQGPVLANVPCSMVLEDEIPKLVA
;
A
#
# COMPACT_ATOMS: atom_id res chain seq x y z
N MET A 1 14.56 -5.05 -25.18
CA MET A 1 14.89 -6.36 -24.56
C MET A 1 13.59 -7.14 -24.32
N ALA A 2 13.63 -8.49 -24.31
CA ALA A 2 12.45 -9.28 -23.99
C ALA A 2 12.09 -9.08 -22.50
N VAL A 3 10.80 -8.87 -22.21
CA VAL A 3 10.31 -8.70 -20.83
C VAL A 3 10.43 -10.03 -20.08
N PRO A 4 11.10 -10.07 -18.91
CA PRO A 4 11.22 -11.30 -18.14
C PRO A 4 9.86 -11.74 -17.58
N ARG A 5 9.51 -13.03 -17.76
CA ARG A 5 8.27 -13.56 -17.17
C ARG A 5 8.27 -13.52 -15.64
N THR A 6 9.44 -13.48 -15.03
CA THR A 6 9.66 -13.47 -13.58
C THR A 6 9.19 -12.21 -12.87
N ILE A 7 8.98 -11.10 -13.61
CA ILE A 7 8.40 -9.88 -13.02
C ILE A 7 6.92 -10.05 -12.68
N PHE A 8 6.20 -10.95 -13.38
CA PHE A 8 4.80 -11.27 -13.08
C PHE A 8 4.73 -12.30 -11.94
N ARG A 9 4.46 -11.82 -10.75
CA ARG A 9 4.38 -12.62 -9.51
C ARG A 9 2.92 -12.97 -9.19
N ALA A 10 2.72 -13.71 -8.09
CA ALA A 10 1.37 -14.12 -7.66
C ALA A 10 0.46 -12.93 -7.31
N TYR A 11 1.03 -11.83 -6.80
CA TYR A 11 0.24 -10.71 -6.24
C TYR A 11 0.51 -9.37 -6.93
N ASP A 12 1.54 -9.27 -7.74
CA ASP A 12 1.97 -8.03 -8.39
C ASP A 12 2.88 -8.28 -9.59
N ILE A 13 3.17 -7.20 -10.30
CA ILE A 13 4.25 -7.13 -11.28
C ILE A 13 5.38 -6.35 -10.61
N ARG A 14 6.59 -6.91 -10.52
CA ARG A 14 7.69 -6.28 -9.80
C ARG A 14 9.04 -6.60 -10.44
N GLY A 15 9.88 -5.58 -10.63
CA GLY A 15 11.21 -5.72 -11.18
C GLY A 15 12.10 -4.52 -10.90
N VAL A 16 13.37 -4.62 -11.28
CA VAL A 16 14.32 -3.50 -11.26
C VAL A 16 13.93 -2.51 -12.34
N PHE A 17 13.69 -1.26 -11.94
CA PHE A 17 13.29 -0.19 -12.86
C PHE A 17 14.35 0.06 -13.93
N GLY A 18 13.90 0.26 -15.17
CA GLY A 18 14.74 0.53 -16.33
C GLY A 18 15.40 -0.69 -16.97
N SER A 19 15.53 -1.81 -16.26
CA SER A 19 16.11 -3.05 -16.80
C SER A 19 15.11 -4.18 -16.96
N GLU A 20 14.30 -4.46 -15.94
CA GLU A 20 13.26 -5.50 -15.95
C GLU A 20 11.86 -4.91 -16.15
N LEU A 21 11.59 -3.80 -15.46
CA LEU A 21 10.34 -3.04 -15.55
C LEU A 21 10.64 -1.68 -16.19
N THR A 22 10.41 -1.58 -17.50
CA THR A 22 10.59 -0.34 -18.28
C THR A 22 9.28 0.42 -18.42
N LEU A 23 9.34 1.67 -18.87
CA LEU A 23 8.13 2.47 -19.15
C LEU A 23 7.29 1.83 -20.26
N GLU A 24 7.93 1.31 -21.32
CA GLU A 24 7.22 0.56 -22.37
C GLU A 24 6.50 -0.68 -21.82
N THR A 25 7.16 -1.40 -20.91
CA THR A 25 6.53 -2.54 -20.22
C THR A 25 5.33 -2.10 -19.40
N ALA A 26 5.46 -0.99 -18.65
CA ALA A 26 4.40 -0.45 -17.80
C ALA A 26 3.18 0.01 -18.62
N GLU A 27 3.40 0.68 -19.74
CA GLU A 27 2.35 1.08 -20.69
C GLU A 27 1.60 -0.14 -21.23
N ARG A 28 2.33 -1.17 -21.70
CA ARG A 28 1.73 -2.42 -22.15
C ARG A 28 0.95 -3.14 -21.05
N VAL A 29 1.43 -3.09 -19.80
CA VAL A 29 0.72 -3.65 -18.65
C VAL A 29 -0.61 -2.91 -18.44
N GLY A 30 -0.63 -1.59 -18.53
CA GLY A 30 -1.86 -0.80 -18.47
C GLY A 30 -2.87 -1.18 -19.56
N ALA A 31 -2.41 -1.27 -20.81
CA ALA A 31 -3.26 -1.70 -21.94
C ALA A 31 -3.78 -3.14 -21.77
N THR A 32 -2.92 -4.03 -21.24
CA THR A 32 -3.32 -5.43 -20.97
C THR A 32 -4.36 -5.51 -19.86
N PHE A 33 -4.25 -4.68 -18.80
CA PHE A 33 -5.24 -4.63 -17.74
C PHE A 33 -6.59 -4.13 -18.27
N ALA A 34 -6.60 -3.11 -19.12
CA ALA A 34 -7.82 -2.65 -19.80
C ALA A 34 -8.46 -3.77 -20.64
N ALA A 35 -7.66 -4.53 -21.41
CA ALA A 35 -8.11 -5.68 -22.17
C ALA A 35 -8.72 -6.77 -21.28
N TYR A 36 -8.06 -7.07 -20.17
CA TYR A 36 -8.54 -8.02 -19.17
C TYR A 36 -9.92 -7.61 -18.62
N LEU A 37 -10.08 -6.34 -18.23
CA LEU A 37 -11.35 -5.83 -17.73
C LEU A 37 -12.46 -5.96 -18.80
N ALA A 38 -12.18 -5.54 -20.01
CA ALA A 38 -13.14 -5.64 -21.11
C ALA A 38 -13.55 -7.09 -21.40
N SER A 39 -12.61 -8.04 -21.39
CA SER A 39 -12.90 -9.46 -21.61
C SER A 39 -13.74 -10.09 -20.51
N ASN A 40 -13.74 -9.49 -19.30
CA ASN A 40 -14.56 -9.90 -18.17
C ASN A 40 -15.85 -9.06 -18.02
N GLY A 41 -16.20 -8.28 -19.05
CA GLY A 41 -17.42 -7.46 -19.06
C GLY A 41 -17.38 -6.26 -18.09
N ALA A 42 -16.20 -5.94 -17.55
CA ALA A 42 -16.01 -4.78 -16.71
C ALA A 42 -15.62 -3.57 -17.57
N SER A 43 -16.28 -2.45 -17.34
CA SER A 43 -16.00 -1.18 -18.01
C SER A 43 -16.14 -0.05 -16.99
N GLY A 44 -15.36 1.01 -17.15
CA GLY A 44 -15.44 2.15 -16.24
C GLY A 44 -14.10 2.82 -15.99
N ARG A 45 -14.07 3.66 -14.97
CA ARG A 45 -12.86 4.35 -14.55
C ARG A 45 -11.97 3.44 -13.68
N ILE A 46 -10.68 3.69 -13.75
CA ILE A 46 -9.67 3.03 -12.93
C ILE A 46 -9.08 4.08 -11.98
N CYS A 47 -9.06 3.79 -10.69
CA CYS A 47 -8.31 4.57 -9.72
C CYS A 47 -6.82 4.21 -9.83
N ILE A 48 -5.92 5.20 -9.85
CA ILE A 48 -4.48 4.96 -9.79
C ILE A 48 -3.82 5.85 -8.74
N GLY A 49 -2.90 5.26 -7.97
CA GLY A 49 -2.05 5.97 -7.01
C GLY A 49 -0.64 5.37 -6.98
N ARG A 50 0.27 6.03 -6.27
CA ARG A 50 1.67 5.63 -6.20
C ARG A 50 2.30 5.88 -4.84
N ASP A 51 3.41 5.19 -4.58
CA ASP A 51 4.31 5.44 -3.46
C ASP A 51 5.32 6.59 -3.75
N ALA A 52 6.27 6.78 -2.82
CA ALA A 52 7.26 7.86 -2.89
C ALA A 52 8.50 7.53 -3.74
N ARG A 53 8.61 6.34 -4.36
CA ARG A 53 9.80 5.95 -5.15
C ARG A 53 10.05 6.92 -6.30
N THR A 54 11.30 7.22 -6.57
CA THR A 54 11.72 8.16 -7.62
C THR A 54 11.21 7.79 -9.01
N SER A 55 11.04 6.49 -9.28
CA SER A 55 10.52 5.97 -10.56
C SER A 55 8.98 5.88 -10.62
N SER A 56 8.28 6.08 -9.49
CA SER A 56 6.82 5.91 -9.45
C SER A 56 6.04 6.90 -10.31
N PRO A 57 6.41 8.20 -10.41
CA PRO A 57 5.71 9.14 -11.29
C PRO A 57 5.76 8.74 -12.78
N ASP A 58 6.92 8.31 -13.25
CA ASP A 58 7.08 7.91 -14.65
C ASP A 58 6.33 6.62 -14.97
N LEU A 59 6.37 5.64 -14.04
CA LEU A 59 5.61 4.39 -14.18
C LEU A 59 4.10 4.62 -14.11
N GLU A 60 3.63 5.51 -13.22
CA GLU A 60 2.23 5.92 -13.14
C GLU A 60 1.78 6.48 -14.49
N SER A 61 2.55 7.43 -15.05
CA SER A 61 2.25 8.05 -16.35
C SER A 61 2.18 7.03 -17.47
N ALA A 62 3.11 6.07 -17.51
CA ALA A 62 3.12 5.01 -18.52
C ALA A 62 1.90 4.07 -18.39
N VAL A 63 1.56 3.65 -17.17
CA VAL A 63 0.37 2.81 -16.93
C VAL A 63 -0.91 3.56 -17.30
N ILE A 64 -1.02 4.85 -16.97
CA ILE A 64 -2.15 5.71 -17.37
C ILE A 64 -2.29 5.73 -18.90
N ALA A 65 -1.19 5.93 -19.64
CA ALA A 65 -1.21 5.92 -21.10
C ALA A 65 -1.77 4.60 -21.63
N GLY A 66 -1.30 3.46 -21.11
CA GLY A 66 -1.78 2.14 -21.48
C GLY A 66 -3.26 1.89 -21.16
N LEU A 67 -3.73 2.29 -19.97
CA LEU A 67 -5.13 2.17 -19.58
C LEU A 67 -6.04 2.99 -20.50
N ARG A 68 -5.65 4.23 -20.78
CA ARG A 68 -6.41 5.13 -21.65
C ARG A 68 -6.45 4.65 -23.10
N SER A 69 -5.34 4.17 -23.63
CA SER A 69 -5.30 3.58 -24.98
C SER A 69 -6.20 2.35 -25.11
N GLY A 70 -6.46 1.64 -23.99
CA GLY A 70 -7.44 0.57 -23.89
C GLY A 70 -8.88 1.03 -23.65
N GLY A 71 -9.14 2.35 -23.67
CA GLY A 71 -10.49 2.94 -23.52
C GLY A 71 -10.96 3.13 -22.07
N CYS A 72 -10.12 2.84 -21.06
CA CYS A 72 -10.47 3.08 -19.67
C CYS A 72 -10.32 4.56 -19.31
N GLY A 73 -11.33 5.16 -18.68
CA GLY A 73 -11.16 6.41 -17.95
C GLY A 73 -10.22 6.19 -16.75
N VAL A 74 -9.40 7.17 -16.41
CA VAL A 74 -8.46 7.06 -15.30
C VAL A 74 -8.64 8.24 -14.34
N GLU A 75 -8.66 7.94 -13.05
CA GLU A 75 -8.63 8.94 -11.99
C GLU A 75 -7.37 8.72 -11.14
N SER A 76 -6.42 9.66 -11.25
CA SER A 76 -5.18 9.63 -10.47
C SER A 76 -5.38 10.37 -9.14
N VAL A 77 -4.99 9.70 -8.06
CA VAL A 77 -4.95 10.25 -6.70
C VAL A 77 -3.53 10.60 -6.26
N GLY A 78 -2.55 10.44 -7.15
CA GLY A 78 -1.16 10.85 -6.93
C GLY A 78 -0.43 10.04 -5.86
N MET A 79 0.44 10.72 -5.11
CA MET A 79 1.26 10.11 -4.07
C MET A 79 0.49 10.02 -2.74
N VAL A 80 -0.12 8.87 -2.50
CA VAL A 80 -0.87 8.57 -1.26
C VAL A 80 -0.51 7.17 -0.76
N PRO A 81 -0.59 6.86 0.55
CA PRO A 81 -0.43 5.49 1.04
C PRO A 81 -1.36 4.49 0.36
N ILE A 82 -0.89 3.25 0.16
CA ILE A 82 -1.71 2.23 -0.51
C ILE A 82 -3.06 1.96 0.19
N PRO A 83 -3.19 2.01 1.53
CA PRO A 83 -4.48 1.92 2.19
C PRO A 83 -5.44 3.05 1.79
N VAL A 84 -4.92 4.24 1.52
CA VAL A 84 -5.71 5.39 1.06
C VAL A 84 -6.22 5.16 -0.36
N ALA A 85 -5.35 4.72 -1.29
CA ALA A 85 -5.72 4.40 -2.66
C ALA A 85 -6.74 3.24 -2.73
N ASN A 86 -6.56 2.19 -1.90
CA ASN A 86 -7.50 1.09 -1.80
C ASN A 86 -8.88 1.55 -1.29
N TRP A 87 -8.89 2.42 -0.27
CA TRP A 87 -10.11 3.01 0.28
C TRP A 87 -10.80 3.91 -0.76
N TRP A 88 -10.04 4.69 -1.54
CA TRP A 88 -10.59 5.53 -2.60
C TRP A 88 -11.22 4.68 -3.70
N THR A 89 -10.56 3.59 -4.10
CA THR A 89 -11.11 2.61 -5.05
C THR A 89 -12.42 2.02 -4.54
N TRP A 90 -12.46 1.56 -3.29
CA TRP A 90 -13.65 0.96 -2.68
C TRP A 90 -14.83 1.93 -2.58
N ARG A 91 -14.58 3.20 -2.24
CA ARG A 91 -15.68 4.16 -2.04
C ARG A 91 -16.23 4.77 -3.31
N GLY A 92 -15.47 4.72 -4.40
CA GLY A 92 -15.83 5.30 -5.70
C GLY A 92 -16.52 4.29 -6.61
N ASP A 93 -16.96 4.77 -7.75
CA ASP A 93 -17.53 3.94 -8.82
C ASP A 93 -16.42 3.62 -9.85
N PHE A 94 -15.56 2.67 -9.49
CA PHE A 94 -14.41 2.24 -10.29
C PHE A 94 -14.58 0.79 -10.74
N ALA A 95 -14.09 0.49 -11.96
CA ALA A 95 -13.97 -0.89 -12.44
C ALA A 95 -12.81 -1.65 -11.79
N GLY A 96 -11.91 -0.94 -11.12
CA GLY A 96 -10.77 -1.46 -10.41
C GLY A 96 -9.79 -0.37 -10.02
N GLY A 97 -8.65 -0.78 -9.46
CA GLY A 97 -7.57 0.14 -9.08
C GLY A 97 -6.21 -0.37 -9.51
N VAL A 98 -5.27 0.56 -9.62
CA VAL A 98 -3.84 0.29 -9.84
C VAL A 98 -3.05 1.06 -8.78
N TYR A 99 -1.99 0.43 -8.26
CA TYR A 99 -1.07 1.11 -7.37
C TYR A 99 0.38 0.83 -7.76
N ILE A 100 1.18 1.89 -7.88
CA ILE A 100 2.58 1.82 -8.30
C ILE A 100 3.45 1.76 -7.05
N THR A 101 4.09 0.62 -6.81
CA THR A 101 4.95 0.37 -5.64
C THR A 101 5.74 -0.92 -5.77
N ALA A 102 6.88 -0.99 -5.08
CA ALA A 102 7.54 -2.24 -4.76
C ALA A 102 7.52 -2.53 -3.24
N SER A 103 6.64 -1.87 -2.46
CA SER A 103 6.48 -2.05 -1.02
C SER A 103 7.82 -1.90 -0.28
N HIS A 104 8.32 -2.94 0.36
CA HIS A 104 9.56 -2.97 1.16
C HIS A 104 10.85 -3.25 0.37
N ASN A 105 10.77 -3.45 -0.96
CA ASN A 105 11.98 -3.71 -1.75
C ASN A 105 12.93 -2.49 -1.77
N PRO A 106 14.22 -2.69 -2.08
CA PRO A 106 15.18 -1.61 -2.29
C PRO A 106 14.71 -0.56 -3.31
N ALA A 107 15.35 0.63 -3.28
CA ALA A 107 14.92 1.80 -4.05
C ALA A 107 14.89 1.60 -5.57
N GLU A 108 15.78 0.75 -6.10
CA GLU A 108 15.88 0.44 -7.53
C GLU A 108 14.74 -0.44 -8.07
N TYR A 109 13.98 -1.08 -7.19
CA TYR A 109 12.78 -1.83 -7.57
C TYR A 109 11.56 -0.93 -7.68
N ASN A 110 10.65 -1.30 -8.59
CA ASN A 110 9.28 -0.79 -8.56
C ASN A 110 8.31 -1.87 -9.05
N GLY A 111 7.01 -1.58 -9.01
CA GLY A 111 6.00 -2.57 -9.39
C GLY A 111 4.63 -1.96 -9.65
N ILE A 112 3.73 -2.82 -10.11
CA ILE A 112 2.35 -2.49 -10.45
C ILE A 112 1.46 -3.50 -9.76
N ARG A 113 0.53 -3.03 -8.93
CA ARG A 113 -0.43 -3.85 -8.18
C ARG A 113 -1.84 -3.48 -8.62
N PHE A 114 -2.66 -4.48 -8.94
CA PHE A 114 -4.06 -4.29 -9.28
C PHE A 114 -4.96 -4.45 -8.07
N ARG A 115 -6.15 -3.85 -8.14
CA ARG A 115 -7.19 -3.92 -7.13
C ARG A 115 -8.54 -4.21 -7.76
N HIS A 116 -9.35 -4.98 -7.04
CA HIS A 116 -10.77 -5.11 -7.33
C HIS A 116 -11.51 -3.79 -7.04
N PRO A 117 -12.74 -3.61 -7.56
CA PRO A 117 -13.56 -2.43 -7.27
C PRO A 117 -13.80 -2.19 -5.77
N ASP A 118 -13.78 -3.23 -4.96
CA ASP A 118 -13.91 -3.16 -3.50
C ASP A 118 -12.60 -2.81 -2.77
N GLY A 119 -11.53 -2.50 -3.50
CA GLY A 119 -10.21 -2.15 -2.96
C GLY A 119 -9.36 -3.35 -2.52
N THR A 120 -9.86 -4.58 -2.62
CA THR A 120 -9.11 -5.78 -2.25
C THR A 120 -8.03 -6.15 -3.27
N GLY A 121 -7.06 -6.97 -2.83
CA GLY A 121 -5.94 -7.40 -3.67
C GLY A 121 -6.39 -8.29 -4.83
N PHE A 122 -5.85 -8.03 -6.01
CA PHE A 122 -6.15 -8.71 -7.25
C PHE A 122 -5.21 -9.90 -7.44
N THR A 123 -5.49 -11.03 -6.77
CA THR A 123 -4.57 -12.20 -6.78
C THR A 123 -4.85 -13.15 -7.93
N GLU A 124 -6.10 -13.48 -8.17
CA GLU A 124 -6.52 -14.50 -9.14
C GLU A 124 -6.33 -14.06 -10.60
N GLY A 125 -6.47 -12.76 -10.87
CA GLY A 125 -6.35 -12.19 -12.21
C GLY A 125 -4.91 -12.00 -12.70
N ASN A 126 -3.91 -11.97 -11.83
CA ASN A 126 -2.53 -11.69 -12.23
C ASN A 126 -1.97 -12.70 -13.25
N ALA A 127 -2.33 -13.97 -13.11
CA ALA A 127 -1.94 -15.01 -14.06
C ALA A 127 -2.58 -14.78 -15.44
N ALA A 128 -3.85 -14.41 -15.47
CA ALA A 128 -4.56 -14.10 -16.72
C ALA A 128 -3.99 -12.85 -17.41
N ILE A 129 -3.70 -11.79 -16.63
CA ILE A 129 -3.03 -10.58 -17.16
C ILE A 129 -1.65 -10.92 -17.72
N ARG A 130 -0.85 -11.73 -17.05
CA ARG A 130 0.43 -12.21 -17.57
C ARG A 130 0.27 -12.92 -18.91
N ASP A 131 -0.70 -13.83 -19.01
CA ASP A 131 -0.88 -14.64 -20.20
C ASP A 131 -1.38 -13.79 -21.38
N LEU A 132 -2.30 -12.84 -21.16
CA LEU A 132 -2.71 -11.83 -22.14
C LEU A 132 -1.53 -10.96 -22.59
N PHE A 133 -0.71 -10.49 -21.63
CA PHE A 133 0.47 -9.68 -21.95
C PHE A 133 1.43 -10.40 -22.90
N PHE A 134 1.71 -11.67 -22.67
CA PHE A 134 2.61 -12.45 -23.53
C PHE A 134 1.97 -12.96 -24.81
N ALA A 135 0.64 -13.05 -24.86
CA ALA A 135 -0.09 -13.29 -26.10
C ALA A 135 -0.05 -12.08 -27.06
N GLY A 136 0.30 -10.89 -26.53
CA GLY A 136 0.32 -9.66 -27.32
C GLY A 136 -1.08 -9.12 -27.63
N GLU A 137 -2.09 -9.54 -26.90
CA GLU A 137 -3.45 -9.07 -27.04
C GLU A 137 -3.57 -7.68 -26.41
N SER A 138 -3.74 -6.67 -27.25
CA SER A 138 -4.10 -5.32 -26.85
C SER A 138 -5.42 -4.95 -27.50
N PRO A 139 -6.34 -4.32 -26.80
CA PRO A 139 -7.58 -3.89 -27.42
C PRO A 139 -7.27 -2.87 -28.51
N ALA A 140 -7.97 -2.98 -29.64
CA ALA A 140 -7.99 -1.90 -30.62
C ALA A 140 -8.76 -0.73 -29.97
N ALA A 141 -8.09 0.37 -29.67
CA ALA A 141 -8.73 1.52 -29.07
C ALA A 141 -9.71 2.18 -30.06
N ALA A 142 -10.95 2.35 -29.65
CA ALA A 142 -11.91 3.19 -30.38
C ALA A 142 -11.66 4.69 -30.07
N ALA A 143 -11.25 5.01 -28.85
CA ALA A 143 -10.85 6.33 -28.38
C ALA A 143 -10.11 6.18 -27.05
N ASP A 144 -9.22 7.11 -26.73
CA ASP A 144 -8.57 7.19 -25.43
C ASP A 144 -9.61 7.53 -24.34
N GLY A 145 -9.50 6.85 -23.20
CA GLY A 145 -10.28 7.20 -22.00
C GLY A 145 -9.88 8.56 -21.42
N ASP A 146 -10.78 9.15 -20.64
CA ASP A 146 -10.54 10.42 -19.95
C ASP A 146 -9.51 10.27 -18.83
N LEU A 147 -8.83 11.37 -18.48
CA LEU A 147 -7.93 11.44 -17.33
C LEU A 147 -8.36 12.57 -16.40
N THR A 148 -8.54 12.23 -15.13
CA THR A 148 -8.82 13.19 -14.06
C THR A 148 -7.74 13.06 -12.98
N HIS A 149 -7.29 14.19 -12.45
CA HIS A 149 -6.41 14.24 -11.29
C HIS A 149 -7.17 14.82 -10.10
N ILE A 150 -7.19 14.07 -9.01
CA ILE A 150 -7.73 14.55 -7.73
C ILE A 150 -6.57 15.07 -6.89
N PRO A 151 -6.66 16.25 -6.29
CA PRO A 151 -5.61 16.74 -5.41
C PRO A 151 -5.35 15.78 -4.25
N GLU A 152 -4.08 15.40 -4.04
CA GLU A 152 -3.67 14.45 -2.99
C GLU A 152 -4.20 14.89 -1.62
N ALA A 153 -4.12 16.19 -1.30
CA ALA A 153 -4.59 16.74 -0.04
C ALA A 153 -6.09 16.50 0.22
N GLU A 154 -6.91 16.51 -0.84
CA GLU A 154 -8.35 16.23 -0.73
C GLU A 154 -8.59 14.76 -0.37
N VAL A 155 -7.90 13.85 -1.06
CA VAL A 155 -8.00 12.40 -0.81
C VAL A 155 -7.57 12.06 0.61
N LEU A 156 -6.42 12.61 1.05
CA LEU A 156 -5.85 12.41 2.39
C LEU A 156 -6.79 12.95 3.48
N GLU A 157 -7.35 14.13 3.30
CA GLU A 157 -8.28 14.74 4.27
C GLU A 157 -9.57 13.91 4.41
N LEU A 158 -10.14 13.47 3.28
CA LEU A 158 -11.34 12.63 3.29
C LEU A 158 -11.09 11.27 3.95
N PHE A 159 -9.91 10.66 3.71
CA PHE A 159 -9.51 9.42 4.38
C PHE A 159 -9.31 9.63 5.88
N ALA A 160 -8.65 10.71 6.29
CA ALA A 160 -8.45 11.03 7.69
C ALA A 160 -9.78 11.28 8.41
N ALA A 161 -10.73 11.97 7.76
CA ALA A 161 -12.08 12.16 8.29
C ALA A 161 -12.89 10.86 8.39
N PHE A 162 -12.70 9.93 7.43
CA PHE A 162 -13.32 8.61 7.45
C PHE A 162 -12.81 7.74 8.59
N THR A 163 -11.50 7.69 8.80
CA THR A 163 -10.85 6.90 9.84
C THR A 163 -11.13 7.44 11.25
N ALA A 164 -11.14 8.77 11.42
CA ALA A 164 -11.41 9.41 12.70
C ALA A 164 -12.79 9.06 13.28
N LYS A 165 -13.77 8.72 12.43
CA LYS A 165 -15.10 8.26 12.88
C LYS A 165 -15.12 6.82 13.41
N ARG A 166 -14.03 6.06 13.21
CA ARG A 166 -13.95 4.62 13.50
C ARG A 166 -12.92 4.27 14.55
N ILE A 167 -11.92 5.11 14.71
CA ILE A 167 -10.85 4.95 15.68
C ILE A 167 -11.21 5.79 16.91
N GLY A 168 -11.02 5.22 18.08
CA GLY A 168 -11.21 5.92 19.34
C GLY A 168 -10.16 7.02 19.55
N SER A 169 -10.33 7.81 20.60
CA SER A 169 -9.37 8.85 20.97
C SER A 169 -8.05 8.25 21.46
N LEU A 170 -6.95 8.83 20.98
CA LEU A 170 -5.58 8.61 21.47
C LEU A 170 -5.09 9.78 22.33
N ALA A 171 -6.03 10.58 22.88
CA ALA A 171 -5.70 11.72 23.71
C ALA A 171 -4.87 11.30 24.96
N GLY A 172 -3.77 12.01 25.19
CA GLY A 172 -2.83 11.70 26.24
C GLY A 172 -1.70 10.75 25.84
N MET A 173 -1.79 10.10 24.69
CA MET A 173 -0.69 9.28 24.17
C MET A 173 0.37 10.14 23.47
N ARG A 174 1.63 9.78 23.67
CA ARG A 174 2.79 10.35 22.96
C ARG A 174 3.44 9.25 22.12
N ILE A 175 3.42 9.40 20.81
CA ILE A 175 3.77 8.36 19.84
C ILE A 175 4.92 8.84 18.94
N ALA A 176 5.97 8.02 18.82
CA ALA A 176 7.04 8.23 17.87
C ALA A 176 6.70 7.51 16.55
N LEU A 177 6.78 8.22 15.41
CA LEU A 177 6.44 7.70 14.08
C LEU A 177 7.68 7.68 13.18
N ASP A 178 7.87 6.60 12.43
CA ASP A 178 8.95 6.46 11.46
C ASP A 178 8.40 5.89 10.14
N PRO A 179 8.01 6.72 9.16
CA PRO A 179 7.66 6.28 7.82
C PRO A 179 8.86 5.87 6.96
N GLY A 180 10.11 6.03 7.44
CA GLY A 180 11.32 5.64 6.71
C GLY A 180 11.47 6.30 5.34
N ASN A 181 11.13 7.57 5.22
CA ASN A 181 11.05 8.31 3.96
C ASN A 181 10.05 7.73 2.94
N GLY A 182 9.18 6.82 3.36
CA GLY A 182 8.09 6.29 2.56
C GLY A 182 6.90 7.24 2.44
N VAL A 183 5.90 6.84 1.67
CA VAL A 183 4.70 7.65 1.41
C VAL A 183 3.86 7.92 2.66
N GLY A 184 4.03 7.18 3.75
CA GLY A 184 3.37 7.46 5.03
C GLY A 184 3.62 8.86 5.56
N GLY A 185 4.76 9.48 5.20
CA GLY A 185 5.11 10.85 5.60
C GLY A 185 4.08 11.92 5.24
N VAL A 186 3.29 11.71 4.17
CA VAL A 186 2.28 12.70 3.74
C VAL A 186 1.05 12.76 4.64
N ILE A 187 0.83 11.77 5.52
CA ILE A 187 -0.43 11.71 6.30
C ILE A 187 -0.25 11.36 7.78
N LEU A 188 0.76 10.58 8.14
CA LEU A 188 0.81 9.96 9.47
C LEU A 188 0.74 10.96 10.61
N GLU A 189 1.50 12.06 10.54
CA GLU A 189 1.50 13.07 11.59
C GLU A 189 0.11 13.69 11.78
N SER A 190 -0.48 14.21 10.71
CA SER A 190 -1.80 14.83 10.74
C SER A 190 -2.90 13.84 11.14
N LEU A 191 -2.78 12.59 10.74
CA LEU A 191 -3.74 11.53 11.07
C LEU A 191 -3.72 11.21 12.57
N PHE A 192 -2.53 11.00 13.16
CA PHE A 192 -2.41 10.70 14.59
C PHE A 192 -2.76 11.89 15.47
N GLN A 193 -2.42 13.12 15.04
CA GLN A 193 -2.86 14.35 15.72
C GLN A 193 -4.39 14.48 15.69
N ARG A 194 -5.05 14.09 14.63
CA ARG A 194 -6.51 14.07 14.54
C ARG A 194 -7.15 13.07 15.52
N PHE A 195 -6.46 12.00 15.87
CA PHE A 195 -6.88 11.08 16.94
C PHE A 195 -6.58 11.60 18.33
N GLY A 196 -5.90 12.73 18.46
CA GLY A 196 -5.56 13.39 19.71
C GLY A 196 -4.21 12.99 20.30
N ALA A 197 -3.39 12.21 19.60
CA ALA A 197 -2.04 11.86 20.05
C ALA A 197 -1.07 13.03 19.87
N ALA A 198 -0.13 13.15 20.80
CA ALA A 198 1.08 13.95 20.59
C ALA A 198 2.09 13.10 19.81
N THR A 199 2.60 13.62 18.69
CA THR A 199 3.47 12.86 17.80
C THR A 199 4.85 13.50 17.67
N VAL A 200 5.87 12.64 17.53
CA VAL A 200 7.20 13.02 17.02
C VAL A 200 7.47 12.12 15.83
N ILE A 201 7.81 12.72 14.69
CA ILE A 201 8.09 11.98 13.46
C ILE A 201 9.58 12.09 13.11
N ILE A 202 10.20 10.95 12.82
CA ILE A 202 11.54 10.87 12.22
C ILE A 202 11.41 10.31 10.80
N ASN A 203 12.35 10.66 9.91
CA ASN A 203 12.34 10.21 8.50
C ASN A 203 11.00 10.49 7.81
N GLY A 204 10.35 11.60 8.16
CA GLY A 204 8.98 11.94 7.75
C GLY A 204 8.86 12.47 6.32
N GLU A 205 9.93 13.07 5.77
CA GLU A 205 9.92 13.59 4.40
C GLU A 205 9.98 12.43 3.39
N PRO A 206 9.01 12.29 2.49
CA PRO A 206 9.04 11.26 1.46
C PRO A 206 10.25 11.40 0.54
N ASP A 207 11.07 10.36 0.44
CA ASP A 207 12.22 10.29 -0.45
C ASP A 207 12.40 8.85 -0.95
N GLY A 208 12.13 8.63 -2.24
CA GLY A 208 12.15 7.30 -2.85
C GLY A 208 13.54 6.65 -2.94
N SER A 209 14.61 7.34 -2.53
CA SER A 209 15.94 6.76 -2.35
C SER A 209 16.12 6.07 -0.99
N PHE A 210 15.19 6.31 -0.03
CA PHE A 210 15.24 5.77 1.33
C PHE A 210 16.56 6.03 2.06
N PRO A 211 16.99 7.30 2.20
CA PRO A 211 18.35 7.65 2.63
C PRO A 211 18.66 7.28 4.09
N ASN A 212 17.65 7.23 4.96
CA ASN A 212 17.87 7.06 6.40
C ASN A 212 17.79 5.61 6.87
N ARG A 213 17.00 4.79 6.19
CA ARG A 213 16.92 3.34 6.42
C ARG A 213 16.29 2.64 5.22
N PRO A 214 16.54 1.31 5.06
CA PRO A 214 15.79 0.51 4.08
C PRO A 214 14.27 0.66 4.27
N SER A 215 13.53 0.55 3.19
CA SER A 215 12.06 0.63 3.19
C SER A 215 11.39 -0.42 4.09
N GLU A 216 12.04 -1.56 4.34
CA GLU A 216 11.52 -2.61 5.23
C GLU A 216 11.71 -2.22 6.71
N PRO A 217 10.64 -2.13 7.53
CA PRO A 217 10.72 -1.76 8.95
C PRO A 217 11.06 -2.97 9.84
N SER A 218 12.11 -3.74 9.50
CA SER A 218 12.56 -4.84 10.36
C SER A 218 13.29 -4.30 11.61
N PRO A 219 13.35 -5.06 12.71
CA PRO A 219 14.02 -4.61 13.94
C PRO A 219 15.45 -4.10 13.76
N LYS A 220 16.20 -4.67 12.82
CA LYS A 220 17.57 -4.21 12.48
C LYS A 220 17.62 -2.86 11.77
N ASN A 221 16.53 -2.43 11.15
CA ASN A 221 16.45 -1.21 10.34
C ASN A 221 15.81 -0.03 11.09
N ILE A 222 15.23 -0.26 12.27
CA ILE A 222 14.48 0.76 13.03
C ILE A 222 15.20 1.17 14.34
N SER A 223 16.52 1.01 14.42
CA SER A 223 17.29 1.33 15.64
C SER A 223 17.11 2.77 16.09
N ALA A 224 17.08 3.74 15.17
CA ALA A 224 16.86 5.14 15.49
C ALA A 224 15.50 5.40 16.18
N LEU A 225 14.43 4.70 15.73
CA LEU A 225 13.12 4.76 16.40
C LEU A 225 13.18 4.11 17.79
N MET A 226 13.86 2.96 17.92
CA MET A 226 14.00 2.25 19.18
C MET A 226 14.75 3.10 20.22
N GLU A 227 15.84 3.76 19.82
CA GLU A 227 16.62 4.67 20.64
C GLU A 227 15.79 5.91 21.04
N LEU A 228 15.10 6.53 20.09
CA LEU A 228 14.22 7.68 20.34
C LEU A 228 13.16 7.35 21.40
N VAL A 229 12.54 6.17 21.30
CA VAL A 229 11.51 5.73 22.26
C VAL A 229 12.12 5.41 23.62
N ALA A 230 13.28 4.71 23.65
CA ALA A 230 13.95 4.33 24.90
C ALA A 230 14.44 5.54 25.72
N ASP A 231 14.92 6.58 25.03
CA ASP A 231 15.49 7.79 25.66
C ASP A 231 14.44 8.87 25.92
N GLY A 232 13.23 8.74 25.36
CA GLY A 232 12.15 9.70 25.45
C GLY A 232 11.00 9.25 26.35
N ASP A 233 10.02 10.12 26.49
CA ASP A 233 8.77 9.85 27.20
C ASP A 233 7.67 9.53 26.18
N PHE A 234 7.72 8.33 25.59
CA PHE A 234 6.77 7.83 24.59
C PHE A 234 6.02 6.60 25.10
N ASP A 235 4.74 6.52 24.79
CA ASP A 235 3.94 5.31 25.05
C ASP A 235 4.29 4.18 24.08
N CYS A 236 4.64 4.53 22.84
CA CYS A 236 5.12 3.57 21.84
C CYS A 236 5.78 4.27 20.65
N GLY A 237 6.47 3.46 19.83
CA GLY A 237 6.93 3.84 18.50
C GLY A 237 6.28 2.99 17.42
N ILE A 238 6.11 3.54 16.22
CA ILE A 238 5.54 2.81 15.07
C ILE A 238 6.38 3.12 13.82
N ALA A 239 7.00 2.09 13.23
CA ALA A 239 7.69 2.18 11.95
C ALA A 239 6.83 1.59 10.83
N PHE A 240 6.88 2.20 9.65
CA PHE A 240 6.10 1.79 8.48
C PHE A 240 7.01 1.42 7.31
N ASP A 241 6.50 0.60 6.37
CA ASP A 241 7.19 0.34 5.12
C ASP A 241 6.87 1.40 4.04
N GLY A 242 7.50 1.27 2.87
CA GLY A 242 7.51 2.31 1.86
C GLY A 242 6.15 2.71 1.29
N ASP A 243 5.19 1.80 1.22
CA ASP A 243 3.81 2.05 0.77
C ASP A 243 2.80 2.11 1.93
N CYS A 244 3.29 1.99 3.18
CA CYS A 244 2.53 2.19 4.41
C CYS A 244 1.37 1.19 4.59
N ASP A 245 1.55 -0.08 4.14
CA ASP A 245 0.58 -1.15 4.37
C ASP A 245 1.04 -2.10 5.51
N ARG A 246 2.29 -1.98 5.97
CA ARG A 246 2.85 -2.73 7.09
C ARG A 246 3.45 -1.81 8.14
N CYS A 247 3.35 -2.25 9.40
CA CYS A 247 3.97 -1.53 10.50
C CYS A 247 4.62 -2.49 11.51
N VAL A 248 5.63 -1.97 12.22
CA VAL A 248 6.28 -2.62 13.36
C VAL A 248 6.18 -1.68 14.55
N PHE A 249 5.75 -2.25 15.68
CA PHE A 249 5.62 -1.50 16.94
C PHE A 249 6.87 -1.61 17.80
N VAL A 250 7.15 -0.55 18.50
CA VAL A 250 8.18 -0.46 19.55
C VAL A 250 7.49 -0.10 20.86
N ASP A 251 7.77 -0.86 21.93
CA ASP A 251 7.18 -0.59 23.25
C ASP A 251 7.81 0.64 23.94
N ASP A 252 7.25 1.06 25.06
CA ASP A 252 7.68 2.20 25.90
C ASP A 252 9.14 2.11 26.39
N ARG A 253 9.81 0.98 26.20
CA ARG A 253 11.21 0.75 26.55
C ARG A 253 12.13 0.67 25.33
N GLY A 254 11.66 1.06 24.15
CA GLY A 254 12.43 0.98 22.92
C GLY A 254 12.62 -0.44 22.36
N ARG A 255 11.82 -1.43 22.77
CA ARG A 255 11.95 -2.81 22.31
C ARG A 255 10.95 -3.10 21.20
N PRO A 256 11.36 -3.74 20.08
CA PRO A 256 10.44 -4.10 19.03
C PRO A 256 9.45 -5.17 19.52
N VAL A 257 8.17 -4.96 19.24
CA VAL A 257 7.09 -5.89 19.60
C VAL A 257 6.92 -6.90 18.47
N GLN A 258 6.88 -8.18 18.85
CA GLN A 258 6.63 -9.25 17.87
C GLN A 258 5.24 -9.07 17.23
N THR A 259 5.16 -9.22 15.91
CA THR A 259 3.94 -9.01 15.13
C THR A 259 2.78 -9.88 15.61
N GLU A 260 3.06 -11.10 16.02
CA GLU A 260 2.06 -12.04 16.55
C GLU A 260 1.39 -11.53 17.84
N LYS A 261 2.15 -10.83 18.70
CA LYS A 261 1.58 -10.23 19.93
C LYS A 261 0.59 -9.12 19.57
N ILE A 262 0.93 -8.30 18.58
CA ILE A 262 -0.01 -7.29 18.05
C ILE A 262 -1.25 -7.98 17.45
N GLY A 263 -1.06 -9.05 16.69
CA GLY A 263 -2.16 -9.85 16.14
C GLY A 263 -3.10 -10.40 17.21
N ILE A 264 -2.55 -10.92 18.33
CA ILE A 264 -3.34 -11.40 19.46
C ILE A 264 -4.11 -10.27 20.13
N LEU A 265 -3.47 -9.11 20.35
CA LEU A 265 -4.14 -7.94 20.93
C LEU A 265 -5.30 -7.46 20.07
N LEU A 266 -5.09 -7.37 18.76
CA LEU A 266 -6.14 -7.00 17.80
C LEU A 266 -7.27 -8.03 17.76
N ALA A 267 -6.95 -9.32 17.71
CA ALA A 267 -7.93 -10.39 17.73
C ALA A 267 -8.79 -10.33 19.00
N ARG A 268 -8.17 -10.12 20.16
CA ARG A 268 -8.86 -9.99 21.44
C ARG A 268 -9.89 -8.86 21.42
N GLU A 269 -9.52 -7.69 20.90
CA GLU A 269 -10.44 -6.56 20.88
C GLU A 269 -11.55 -6.74 19.81
N LEU A 270 -11.21 -7.27 18.63
CA LEU A 270 -12.18 -7.50 17.57
C LEU A 270 -13.19 -8.61 17.91
N LEU A 271 -12.75 -9.68 18.57
CA LEU A 271 -13.63 -10.79 18.97
C LEU A 271 -14.64 -10.38 20.07
N LYS A 272 -14.34 -9.32 20.85
CA LYS A 272 -15.35 -8.72 21.75
C LYS A 272 -16.50 -8.05 21.00
N LEU A 273 -16.18 -7.47 19.82
CA LEU A 273 -17.17 -6.80 18.99
C LEU A 273 -17.97 -7.79 18.12
N ARG A 274 -17.30 -8.80 17.60
CA ARG A 274 -17.90 -9.83 16.76
C ARG A 274 -17.13 -11.13 16.88
N GLN A 275 -17.79 -12.18 17.35
CA GLN A 275 -17.26 -13.54 17.34
C GLN A 275 -17.14 -14.08 15.91
N GLY A 276 -16.07 -14.81 15.62
CA GLY A 276 -15.84 -15.40 14.31
C GLY A 276 -14.46 -16.06 14.18
N PRO A 277 -14.15 -16.67 13.04
CA PRO A 277 -12.85 -17.27 12.80
C PRO A 277 -11.76 -16.19 12.66
N VAL A 278 -10.57 -16.48 13.18
CA VAL A 278 -9.36 -15.69 12.96
C VAL A 278 -8.48 -16.43 11.96
N LEU A 279 -8.18 -15.77 10.85
CA LEU A 279 -7.29 -16.30 9.82
C LEU A 279 -5.88 -15.71 10.02
N ALA A 280 -4.90 -16.58 10.10
CA ALA A 280 -3.49 -16.19 10.19
C ALA A 280 -2.70 -16.72 9.00
N ASN A 281 -1.62 -16.03 8.64
CA ASN A 281 -0.72 -16.45 7.57
C ASN A 281 0.15 -17.63 8.04
N VAL A 282 0.54 -18.51 7.11
CA VAL A 282 1.37 -19.70 7.42
C VAL A 282 2.68 -19.37 8.15
N PRO A 283 3.40 -18.27 7.87
CA PRO A 283 4.59 -17.90 8.62
C PRO A 283 4.35 -17.40 10.04
N CYS A 284 3.10 -17.21 10.46
CA CYS A 284 2.81 -16.75 11.82
C CYS A 284 3.21 -17.81 12.85
N SER A 285 3.64 -17.31 14.02
CA SER A 285 4.00 -18.18 15.15
C SER A 285 2.81 -18.99 15.64
N MET A 286 3.06 -20.22 16.09
CA MET A 286 2.07 -21.10 16.75
C MET A 286 1.44 -20.49 18.01
N VAL A 287 2.05 -19.44 18.59
CA VAL A 287 1.47 -18.67 19.71
C VAL A 287 0.07 -18.15 19.39
N LEU A 288 -0.23 -17.84 18.12
CA LEU A 288 -1.59 -17.47 17.70
C LEU A 288 -2.58 -18.63 17.87
N GLU A 289 -2.18 -19.84 17.51
CA GLU A 289 -3.00 -21.04 17.65
C GLU A 289 -3.28 -21.38 19.14
N ASP A 290 -2.31 -21.09 20.01
CA ASP A 290 -2.43 -21.34 21.45
C ASP A 290 -3.26 -20.27 22.18
N GLU A 291 -3.19 -19.00 21.76
CA GLU A 291 -3.79 -17.86 22.46
C GLU A 291 -5.21 -17.52 21.95
N ILE A 292 -5.46 -17.61 20.63
CA ILE A 292 -6.77 -17.23 20.06
C ILE A 292 -7.93 -18.07 20.65
N PRO A 293 -7.84 -19.41 20.82
CA PRO A 293 -8.92 -20.19 21.43
C PRO A 293 -9.27 -19.73 22.84
N LYS A 294 -8.31 -19.22 23.62
CA LYS A 294 -8.54 -18.70 24.98
C LYS A 294 -9.33 -17.38 24.98
N LEU A 295 -9.39 -16.68 23.85
CA LEU A 295 -10.12 -15.43 23.70
C LEU A 295 -11.60 -15.63 23.34
N VAL A 296 -11.99 -16.81 22.89
CA VAL A 296 -13.34 -17.18 22.47
C VAL A 296 -14.03 -18.12 23.45
N ALA A 297 -13.31 -18.61 24.47
CA ALA A 297 -13.82 -19.45 25.55
C ALA A 297 -14.46 -18.59 26.66
#